data_0e277c4e010c276a7e3ecec4d61ba35d
#
_entry.id   0e277c4e010c276a7e3ecec4d61ba35d
#
_cell.length_a   1.000
_cell.length_b   1.000
_cell.length_c   1.000
_cell.angle_alpha   90.00
_cell.angle_beta   90.00
_cell.angle_gamma   90.00
#
_symmetry.space_group_name_H-M   'P 1'
#
loop_
_entity.id
_entity.type
_entity.pdbx_description
1 polymer ?
#
loop_
_entity_poly.entity_id
_entity_poly.type
_entity_poly.pdbx_seq_one_letter_code
_entity_poly.pdbx_strand_id
1 'polypeptide(L)'
;VTREDRAITIVELITHAMAALNDGEQAEQLVCRTLAKASAADSGALLGVEVGHRLQVHAGWPDQRRASALAEVALRGGRHSVGNLHLAQHPVLGEIITIGPDLDVHQNQERGRVLALSRRGGFGPEAHALFAEVAAPLQLLLPHTADACRRARQARTAADAAADLNLTAREVEVLQLLAEGLLARTIAARLGLSPRTVHKHLSNVYSKLGVHDRLVAVSIARSRGLIAA
;
A
#
# COMPACT_ATOMS: atom_id res chain seq x y z
N VAL A 1 -24.53 1.63 -19.07
CA VAL A 1 -23.70 2.74 -18.53
C VAL A 1 -23.44 3.71 -19.65
N THR A 2 -23.97 4.92 -19.58
CA THR A 2 -23.77 5.93 -20.62
C THR A 2 -22.34 6.48 -20.59
N ARG A 3 -21.94 7.25 -21.61
CA ARG A 3 -20.65 7.93 -21.60
C ARG A 3 -20.52 8.91 -20.42
N GLU A 4 -21.63 9.52 -20.04
CA GLU A 4 -21.72 10.41 -18.88
C GLU A 4 -21.52 9.66 -17.57
N ASP A 5 -22.16 8.48 -17.40
CA ASP A 5 -21.97 7.64 -16.20
C ASP A 5 -20.52 7.17 -16.05
N ARG A 6 -19.84 6.86 -17.16
CA ARG A 6 -18.41 6.49 -17.12
C ARG A 6 -17.53 7.65 -16.68
N ALA A 7 -17.78 8.86 -17.23
CA ALA A 7 -17.02 10.05 -16.84
C ALA A 7 -17.20 10.36 -15.33
N ILE A 8 -18.42 10.24 -14.82
CA ILE A 8 -18.71 10.38 -13.38
C ILE A 8 -17.95 9.34 -12.58
N THR A 9 -17.99 8.08 -12.98
CA THR A 9 -17.25 7.00 -12.29
C THR A 9 -15.75 7.26 -12.25
N ILE A 10 -15.16 7.77 -13.33
CA ILE A 10 -13.73 8.09 -13.39
C ILE A 10 -13.40 9.25 -12.44
N VAL A 11 -14.21 10.30 -12.44
CA VAL A 11 -14.02 11.45 -11.55
C VAL A 11 -14.17 11.03 -10.08
N GLU A 12 -15.18 10.24 -9.75
CA GLU A 12 -15.36 9.69 -8.41
C GLU A 12 -14.17 8.81 -8.00
N LEU A 13 -13.71 7.94 -8.88
CA LEU A 13 -12.56 7.08 -8.64
C LEU A 13 -11.31 7.89 -8.30
N ILE A 14 -11.01 8.90 -9.12
CA ILE A 14 -9.83 9.77 -8.93
C ILE A 14 -9.98 10.58 -7.64
N THR A 15 -11.15 11.21 -7.43
CA THR A 15 -11.42 12.03 -6.25
C THR A 15 -11.30 11.22 -4.96
N HIS A 16 -11.89 10.04 -4.92
CA HIS A 16 -11.84 9.16 -3.76
C HIS A 16 -10.43 8.59 -3.52
N ALA A 17 -9.73 8.20 -4.58
CA ALA A 17 -8.35 7.73 -4.47
C ALA A 17 -7.43 8.84 -3.96
N MET A 18 -7.59 10.07 -4.42
CA MET A 18 -6.84 11.23 -3.95
C MET A 18 -7.19 11.62 -2.51
N ALA A 19 -8.46 11.61 -2.13
CA ALA A 19 -8.89 11.89 -0.76
C ALA A 19 -8.36 10.86 0.24
N ALA A 20 -8.20 9.62 -0.18
CA ALA A 20 -7.72 8.51 0.63
C ALA A 20 -6.19 8.31 0.54
N LEU A 21 -5.42 9.21 -0.09
CA LEU A 21 -3.95 9.11 -0.17
C LEU A 21 -3.27 9.10 1.22
N ASN A 22 -3.93 9.62 2.25
CA ASN A 22 -3.45 9.56 3.62
C ASN A 22 -3.73 8.19 4.30
N ASP A 23 -4.68 7.42 3.77
CA ASP A 23 -4.96 6.03 4.16
C ASP A 23 -4.97 5.14 2.92
N GLY A 24 -3.81 4.61 2.60
CA GLY A 24 -3.63 3.80 1.39
C GLY A 24 -4.50 2.54 1.36
N GLU A 25 -4.76 1.89 2.50
CA GLU A 25 -5.64 0.71 2.56
C GLU A 25 -7.07 1.07 2.18
N GLN A 26 -7.58 2.19 2.67
CA GLN A 26 -8.90 2.70 2.27
C GLN A 26 -8.95 3.05 0.79
N ALA A 27 -7.90 3.70 0.25
CA ALA A 27 -7.81 4.02 -1.16
C ALA A 27 -7.85 2.77 -2.04
N GLU A 28 -7.04 1.76 -1.72
CA GLU A 28 -6.97 0.50 -2.47
C GLU A 28 -8.31 -0.25 -2.44
N GLN A 29 -8.95 -0.33 -1.27
CA GLN A 29 -10.27 -0.96 -1.13
C GLN A 29 -11.36 -0.20 -1.90
N LEU A 30 -11.31 1.12 -1.89
CA LEU A 30 -12.27 1.97 -2.58
C LEU A 30 -12.16 1.83 -4.10
N VAL A 31 -10.94 1.86 -4.65
CA VAL A 31 -10.66 1.65 -6.07
C VAL A 31 -11.21 0.29 -6.53
N CYS A 32 -10.87 -0.78 -5.81
CA CYS A 32 -11.32 -2.13 -6.12
C CYS A 32 -12.85 -2.22 -6.13
N ARG A 33 -13.50 -1.72 -5.08
CA ARG A 33 -14.97 -1.75 -4.93
C ARG A 33 -15.70 -0.92 -5.98
N THR A 34 -15.21 0.30 -6.25
CA THR A 34 -15.86 1.22 -7.21
C THR A 34 -15.85 0.62 -8.61
N LEU A 35 -14.72 0.11 -9.07
CA LEU A 35 -14.61 -0.50 -10.40
C LEU A 35 -15.35 -1.82 -10.49
N ALA A 36 -15.34 -2.65 -9.46
CA ALA A 36 -16.12 -3.88 -9.44
C ALA A 36 -17.62 -3.61 -9.56
N LYS A 37 -18.13 -2.60 -8.84
CA LYS A 37 -19.54 -2.20 -8.94
C LYS A 37 -19.88 -1.59 -10.29
N ALA A 38 -19.10 -0.65 -10.79
CA ALA A 38 -19.35 0.02 -12.07
C ALA A 38 -19.34 -0.93 -13.26
N SER A 39 -18.52 -1.99 -13.22
CA SER A 39 -18.44 -3.01 -14.25
C SER A 39 -19.37 -4.22 -14.02
N ALA A 40 -20.12 -4.23 -12.93
CA ALA A 40 -20.91 -5.38 -12.48
C ALA A 40 -20.07 -6.67 -12.38
N ALA A 41 -18.82 -6.57 -11.91
CA ALA A 41 -17.96 -7.72 -11.69
C ALA A 41 -18.47 -8.62 -10.57
N ASP A 42 -18.31 -9.94 -10.71
CA ASP A 42 -18.64 -10.91 -9.66
C ASP A 42 -17.59 -10.92 -8.56
N SER A 43 -16.32 -10.66 -8.93
CA SER A 43 -15.22 -10.48 -7.97
C SER A 43 -14.17 -9.50 -8.49
N GLY A 44 -13.46 -8.90 -7.54
CA GLY A 44 -12.35 -8.00 -7.76
C GLY A 44 -11.25 -8.21 -6.73
N ALA A 45 -10.00 -8.00 -7.14
CA ALA A 45 -8.84 -8.09 -6.27
C ALA A 45 -7.79 -7.05 -6.69
N LEU A 46 -7.26 -6.31 -5.73
CA LEU A 46 -6.07 -5.53 -5.93
C LEU A 46 -4.87 -6.31 -5.40
N LEU A 47 -3.95 -6.60 -6.29
CA LEU A 47 -2.82 -7.51 -6.10
C LEU A 47 -1.51 -6.75 -6.05
N GLY A 48 -0.57 -7.23 -5.26
CA GLY A 48 0.79 -6.73 -5.25
C GLY A 48 1.79 -7.82 -4.87
N VAL A 49 3.07 -7.56 -5.12
CA VAL A 49 4.17 -8.44 -4.70
C VAL A 49 4.84 -7.81 -3.49
N GLU A 50 4.94 -8.54 -2.40
CA GLU A 50 5.69 -8.14 -1.20
C GLU A 50 7.12 -8.71 -1.18
N VAL A 51 7.92 -8.19 -0.26
CA VAL A 51 9.27 -8.69 0.04
C VAL A 51 9.24 -10.21 0.22
N GLY A 52 10.12 -10.92 -0.49
CA GLY A 52 10.15 -12.38 -0.50
C GLY A 52 9.28 -13.02 -1.61
N HIS A 53 8.89 -12.24 -2.63
CA HIS A 53 8.18 -12.70 -3.83
C HIS A 53 6.80 -13.34 -3.57
N ARG A 54 6.13 -12.93 -2.48
CA ARG A 54 4.78 -13.42 -2.18
C ARG A 54 3.73 -12.48 -2.77
N LEU A 55 2.80 -13.08 -3.52
CA LEU A 55 1.61 -12.38 -3.96
C LEU A 55 0.71 -12.10 -2.77
N GLN A 56 0.28 -10.85 -2.63
CA GLN A 56 -0.66 -10.43 -1.61
C GLN A 56 -1.89 -9.78 -2.23
N VAL A 57 -3.06 -10.08 -1.66
CA VAL A 57 -4.32 -9.38 -1.95
C VAL A 57 -4.45 -8.22 -0.97
N HIS A 58 -4.33 -7.01 -1.48
CA HIS A 58 -4.40 -5.76 -0.70
C HIS A 58 -5.85 -5.31 -0.49
N ALA A 59 -6.70 -5.51 -1.50
CA ALA A 59 -8.12 -5.19 -1.44
C ALA A 59 -8.93 -6.25 -2.16
N GLY A 60 -10.16 -6.50 -1.72
CA GLY A 60 -11.02 -7.54 -2.26
C GLY A 60 -12.49 -7.13 -2.36
N TRP A 61 -13.19 -7.71 -3.36
CA TRP A 61 -14.61 -7.53 -3.62
C TRP A 61 -15.26 -8.84 -4.07
N PRO A 62 -16.46 -9.19 -3.62
CA PRO A 62 -17.19 -8.60 -2.51
C PRO A 62 -16.59 -8.97 -1.14
N ASP A 63 -15.76 -10.01 -1.10
CA ASP A 63 -15.08 -10.51 0.08
C ASP A 63 -13.65 -11.01 -0.23
N GLN A 64 -12.86 -11.22 0.82
CA GLN A 64 -11.46 -11.62 0.69
C GLN A 64 -11.27 -13.03 0.11
N ARG A 65 -12.23 -13.95 0.32
CA ARG A 65 -12.13 -15.33 -0.22
C ARG A 65 -12.20 -15.32 -1.74
N ARG A 66 -13.17 -14.59 -2.31
CA ARG A 66 -13.33 -14.47 -3.76
C ARG A 66 -12.16 -13.73 -4.38
N ALA A 67 -11.69 -12.68 -3.73
CA ALA A 67 -10.50 -11.95 -4.16
C ALA A 67 -9.26 -12.85 -4.20
N SER A 68 -9.03 -13.69 -3.19
CA SER A 68 -7.90 -14.62 -3.15
C SER A 68 -8.00 -15.69 -4.24
N ALA A 69 -9.18 -16.25 -4.48
CA ALA A 69 -9.40 -17.18 -5.58
C ALA A 69 -9.14 -16.57 -6.96
N LEU A 70 -9.57 -15.31 -7.16
CA LEU A 70 -9.28 -14.54 -8.39
C LEU A 70 -7.78 -14.29 -8.54
N ALA A 71 -7.09 -13.95 -7.46
CA ALA A 71 -5.65 -13.66 -7.45
C ALA A 71 -4.82 -14.85 -7.94
N GLU A 72 -5.13 -16.07 -7.49
CA GLU A 72 -4.43 -17.28 -7.90
C GLU A 72 -4.53 -17.54 -9.40
N VAL A 73 -5.67 -17.19 -10.01
CA VAL A 73 -5.95 -17.43 -11.41
C VAL A 73 -5.45 -16.30 -12.30
N ALA A 74 -5.63 -15.05 -11.88
CA ALA A 74 -5.32 -13.86 -12.67
C ALA A 74 -3.85 -13.78 -13.12
N LEU A 75 -2.94 -14.41 -12.38
CA LEU A 75 -1.50 -14.40 -12.70
C LEU A 75 -1.02 -15.64 -13.47
N ARG A 76 -1.81 -16.72 -13.50
CA ARG A 76 -1.43 -18.00 -14.15
C ARG A 76 -1.98 -18.14 -15.57
N GLY A 77 -2.96 -17.34 -15.97
CA GLY A 77 -3.66 -17.46 -17.26
C GLY A 77 -2.85 -16.93 -18.44
N GLY A 78 -2.97 -17.57 -19.61
CA GLY A 78 -2.50 -17.04 -20.88
C GLY A 78 -3.20 -15.69 -21.16
N ARG A 79 -2.44 -14.64 -21.47
CA ARG A 79 -2.94 -13.27 -21.53
C ARG A 79 -2.93 -12.76 -22.97
N HIS A 80 -4.04 -12.19 -23.39
CA HIS A 80 -4.04 -11.27 -24.51
C HIS A 80 -3.88 -9.86 -23.97
N SER A 81 -2.78 -9.21 -24.33
CA SER A 81 -2.44 -7.87 -23.83
C SER A 81 -2.77 -6.80 -24.86
N VAL A 82 -3.44 -5.74 -24.42
CA VAL A 82 -3.58 -4.48 -25.18
C VAL A 82 -3.08 -3.37 -24.24
N GLY A 83 -1.82 -3.00 -24.38
CA GLY A 83 -1.17 -2.09 -23.44
C GLY A 83 -1.11 -2.70 -22.04
N ASN A 84 -1.70 -1.99 -21.06
CA ASN A 84 -1.71 -2.37 -19.65
C ASN A 84 -3.02 -3.05 -19.21
N LEU A 85 -3.84 -3.44 -20.18
CA LEU A 85 -5.06 -4.19 -20.00
C LEU A 85 -4.83 -5.60 -20.51
N HIS A 86 -5.01 -6.59 -19.66
CA HIS A 86 -4.85 -7.99 -20.01
C HIS A 86 -6.19 -8.70 -19.85
N LEU A 87 -6.52 -9.55 -20.81
CA LEU A 87 -7.75 -10.32 -20.89
C LEU A 87 -7.43 -11.80 -20.80
N ALA A 88 -8.18 -12.52 -19.99
CA ALA A 88 -8.08 -13.97 -19.86
C ALA A 88 -9.47 -14.59 -19.70
N GLN A 89 -9.63 -15.86 -20.10
CA GLN A 89 -10.84 -16.64 -19.88
C GLN A 89 -10.55 -17.78 -18.91
N HIS A 90 -11.44 -17.94 -17.93
CA HIS A 90 -11.33 -19.02 -16.94
C HIS A 90 -12.65 -19.80 -16.84
N PRO A 91 -12.63 -21.16 -16.80
CA PRO A 91 -13.85 -21.98 -16.83
C PRO A 91 -14.85 -21.67 -15.71
N VAL A 92 -14.37 -21.29 -14.53
CA VAL A 92 -15.18 -21.04 -13.34
C VAL A 92 -15.44 -19.56 -13.09
N LEU A 93 -14.43 -18.70 -13.31
CA LEU A 93 -14.51 -17.26 -13.05
C LEU A 93 -15.01 -16.44 -14.24
N GLY A 94 -15.10 -17.06 -15.42
CA GLY A 94 -15.49 -16.39 -16.67
C GLY A 94 -14.38 -15.52 -17.22
N GLU A 95 -14.74 -14.36 -17.73
CA GLU A 95 -13.78 -13.39 -18.23
C GLU A 95 -13.06 -12.69 -17.08
N ILE A 96 -11.75 -12.61 -17.19
CA ILE A 96 -10.89 -11.92 -16.23
C ILE A 96 -10.20 -10.77 -16.95
N ILE A 97 -10.30 -9.59 -16.37
CA ILE A 97 -9.60 -8.39 -16.81
C ILE A 97 -8.61 -8.00 -15.72
N THR A 98 -7.36 -7.77 -16.13
CA THR A 98 -6.35 -7.21 -15.23
C THR A 98 -5.85 -5.88 -15.78
N ILE A 99 -5.70 -4.90 -14.89
CA ILE A 99 -5.23 -3.54 -15.18
C ILE A 99 -4.00 -3.27 -14.33
N GLY A 100 -2.88 -2.99 -14.99
CA GLY A 100 -1.62 -2.70 -14.32
C GLY A 100 -0.42 -3.31 -15.05
N PRO A 101 0.80 -3.13 -14.52
CA PRO A 101 2.00 -3.71 -15.07
C PRO A 101 1.96 -5.23 -14.99
N ASP A 102 2.73 -5.90 -15.83
CA ASP A 102 3.00 -7.32 -15.64
C ASP A 102 3.73 -7.52 -14.31
N LEU A 103 3.07 -8.21 -13.38
CA LEU A 103 3.70 -8.60 -12.13
C LEU A 103 4.61 -9.79 -12.40
N ASP A 104 5.88 -9.52 -12.63
CA ASP A 104 6.91 -10.55 -12.64
C ASP A 104 7.37 -10.79 -11.20
N VAL A 105 6.93 -11.91 -10.63
CA VAL A 105 7.30 -12.35 -9.29
C VAL A 105 8.82 -12.54 -9.15
N HIS A 106 9.53 -12.75 -10.27
CA HIS A 106 10.98 -12.98 -10.30
C HIS A 106 11.83 -11.69 -10.40
N GLN A 107 11.24 -10.57 -10.84
CA GLN A 107 11.97 -9.32 -11.06
C GLN A 107 11.95 -8.33 -9.89
N ASN A 108 11.51 -8.74 -8.70
CA ASN A 108 11.55 -7.93 -7.47
C ASN A 108 10.88 -6.53 -7.61
N GLN A 109 9.81 -6.43 -8.39
CA GLN A 109 9.04 -5.19 -8.54
C GLN A 109 8.08 -5.00 -7.35
N GLU A 110 8.61 -4.65 -6.19
CA GLU A 110 7.85 -4.43 -4.94
C GLU A 110 6.80 -3.31 -5.04
N ARG A 111 6.78 -2.56 -6.14
CA ARG A 111 5.92 -1.38 -6.33
C ARG A 111 4.74 -1.61 -7.26
N GLY A 112 4.68 -2.76 -7.90
CA GLY A 112 3.60 -3.08 -8.83
C GLY A 112 2.29 -3.33 -8.11
N ARG A 113 1.20 -2.71 -8.58
CA ARG A 113 -0.17 -3.04 -8.21
C ARG A 113 -0.92 -3.41 -9.46
N VAL A 114 -1.69 -4.49 -9.40
CA VAL A 114 -2.57 -4.95 -10.47
C VAL A 114 -3.98 -5.10 -9.92
N LEU A 115 -4.92 -4.45 -10.58
CA LEU A 115 -6.33 -4.69 -10.33
C LEU A 115 -6.80 -5.83 -11.22
N ALA A 116 -7.38 -6.86 -10.65
CA ALA A 116 -8.04 -7.95 -11.34
C ALA A 116 -9.54 -7.91 -11.08
N LEU A 117 -10.34 -8.10 -12.12
CA LEU A 117 -11.81 -8.17 -12.05
C LEU A 117 -12.26 -9.39 -12.82
N SER A 118 -13.31 -10.10 -12.35
CA SER A 118 -13.88 -11.23 -13.08
C SER A 118 -15.39 -11.18 -13.15
N ARG A 119 -15.93 -11.74 -14.26
CA ARG A 119 -17.36 -11.87 -14.48
C ARG A 119 -17.69 -13.14 -15.27
N ARG A 120 -18.51 -14.03 -14.70
CA ARG A 120 -18.87 -15.33 -15.30
C ARG A 120 -19.52 -15.22 -16.66
N GLY A 121 -20.41 -14.25 -16.84
CA GLY A 121 -21.09 -13.99 -18.11
C GLY A 121 -20.29 -13.18 -19.13
N GLY A 122 -19.05 -12.83 -18.81
CA GLY A 122 -18.23 -11.87 -19.55
C GLY A 122 -18.64 -10.42 -19.31
N PHE A 123 -17.70 -9.51 -19.61
CA PHE A 123 -17.96 -8.07 -19.53
C PHE A 123 -18.57 -7.57 -20.83
N GLY A 124 -19.57 -6.70 -20.72
CA GLY A 124 -20.15 -6.05 -21.90
C GLY A 124 -19.25 -4.97 -22.50
N PRO A 125 -19.56 -4.48 -23.71
CA PRO A 125 -18.75 -3.49 -24.40
C PRO A 125 -18.57 -2.19 -23.61
N GLU A 126 -19.55 -1.82 -22.80
CA GLU A 126 -19.49 -0.63 -21.94
C GLU A 126 -18.48 -0.79 -20.79
N ALA A 127 -18.38 -1.98 -20.19
CA ALA A 127 -17.37 -2.28 -19.17
C ALA A 127 -15.97 -2.29 -19.80
N HIS A 128 -15.81 -2.86 -20.99
CA HIS A 128 -14.54 -2.80 -21.70
C HIS A 128 -14.12 -1.36 -22.03
N ALA A 129 -15.07 -0.51 -22.45
CA ALA A 129 -14.79 0.91 -22.67
C ALA A 129 -14.36 1.61 -21.38
N LEU A 130 -15.05 1.34 -20.25
CA LEU A 130 -14.66 1.88 -18.94
C LEU A 130 -13.23 1.46 -18.57
N PHE A 131 -12.89 0.17 -18.73
CA PHE A 131 -11.55 -0.32 -18.38
C PHE A 131 -10.45 0.32 -19.25
N ALA A 132 -10.71 0.50 -20.55
CA ALA A 132 -9.79 1.19 -21.44
C ALA A 132 -9.56 2.65 -21.02
N GLU A 133 -10.61 3.34 -20.59
CA GLU A 133 -10.54 4.74 -20.14
C GLU A 133 -9.84 4.89 -18.77
N VAL A 134 -10.03 3.94 -17.83
CA VAL A 134 -9.43 4.02 -16.49
C VAL A 134 -8.04 3.41 -16.41
N ALA A 135 -7.59 2.62 -17.37
CA ALA A 135 -6.31 1.92 -17.29
C ALA A 135 -5.11 2.86 -17.09
N ALA A 136 -5.03 3.94 -17.87
CA ALA A 136 -3.94 4.91 -17.76
C ALA A 136 -3.97 5.71 -16.44
N PRO A 137 -5.11 6.30 -16.00
CA PRO A 137 -5.21 6.92 -14.68
C PRO A 137 -4.86 5.98 -13.53
N LEU A 138 -5.30 4.72 -13.56
CA LEU A 138 -4.99 3.75 -12.50
C LEU A 138 -3.51 3.43 -12.41
N GLN A 139 -2.80 3.34 -13.53
CA GLN A 139 -1.36 3.13 -13.51
C GLN A 139 -0.58 4.25 -12.83
N LEU A 140 -1.06 5.48 -12.94
CA LEU A 140 -0.46 6.63 -12.23
C LEU A 140 -0.82 6.62 -10.75
N LEU A 141 -2.04 6.21 -10.39
CA LEU A 141 -2.54 6.27 -9.00
C LEU A 141 -2.08 5.10 -8.13
N LEU A 142 -2.07 3.88 -8.65
CA LEU A 142 -1.80 2.67 -7.86
C LEU A 142 -0.41 2.63 -7.19
N PRO A 143 0.69 3.12 -7.80
CA PRO A 143 1.97 3.23 -7.11
C PRO A 143 1.92 4.17 -5.91
N HIS A 144 1.18 5.28 -6.01
CA HIS A 144 1.03 6.26 -4.92
C HIS A 144 0.21 5.69 -3.75
N THR A 145 -0.86 4.93 -4.04
CA THR A 145 -1.62 4.23 -2.99
C THR A 145 -0.76 3.18 -2.29
N ALA A 146 0.04 2.43 -3.04
CA ALA A 146 0.99 1.46 -2.49
C ALA A 146 2.02 2.11 -1.55
N ASP A 147 2.57 3.26 -1.95
CA ASP A 147 3.50 4.02 -1.11
C ASP A 147 2.83 4.56 0.16
N ALA A 148 1.57 5.01 0.05
CA ALA A 148 0.77 5.45 1.20
C ALA A 148 0.49 4.28 2.17
N CYS A 149 0.10 3.10 1.65
CA CYS A 149 -0.09 1.88 2.45
C CYS A 149 1.17 1.49 3.21
N ARG A 150 2.33 1.51 2.54
CA ARG A 150 3.60 1.19 3.19
C ARG A 150 3.93 2.16 4.32
N ARG A 151 3.78 3.47 4.08
CA ARG A 151 4.02 4.49 5.12
C ARG A 151 3.08 4.32 6.31
N ALA A 152 1.79 4.07 6.07
CA ALA A 152 0.81 3.85 7.12
C ALA A 152 1.13 2.59 7.94
N ARG A 153 1.50 1.48 7.27
CA ARG A 153 1.90 0.24 7.94
C ARG A 153 3.17 0.43 8.78
N GLN A 154 4.18 1.11 8.22
CA GLN A 154 5.41 1.44 8.96
C GLN A 154 5.13 2.30 10.18
N ALA A 155 4.27 3.32 10.05
CA ALA A 155 3.87 4.17 11.16
C ALA A 155 3.13 3.38 12.26
N ARG A 156 2.21 2.46 11.90
CA ARG A 156 1.53 1.58 12.87
C ARG A 156 2.52 0.67 13.58
N THR A 157 3.41 0.01 12.84
CA THR A 157 4.45 -0.86 13.43
C THR A 157 5.36 -0.10 14.38
N ALA A 158 5.76 1.13 14.02
CA ALA A 158 6.58 1.98 14.87
C ALA A 158 5.81 2.43 16.13
N ALA A 159 4.51 2.73 16.01
CA ALA A 159 3.67 3.09 17.16
C ALA A 159 3.49 1.90 18.13
N ASP A 160 3.21 0.70 17.58
CA ASP A 160 3.08 -0.52 18.37
C ASP A 160 4.41 -0.86 19.10
N ALA A 161 5.54 -0.79 18.39
CA ALA A 161 6.85 -1.02 18.96
C ALA A 161 7.21 0.04 20.03
N ALA A 162 6.79 1.30 19.84
CA ALA A 162 6.98 2.35 20.85
C ALA A 162 6.14 2.08 22.11
N ALA A 163 4.91 1.62 21.94
CA ALA A 163 4.03 1.25 23.06
C ALA A 163 4.59 0.06 23.84
N ASP A 164 5.06 -0.99 23.17
CA ASP A 164 5.68 -2.17 23.79
C ASP A 164 6.91 -1.83 24.65
N LEU A 165 7.66 -0.81 24.22
CA LEU A 165 8.86 -0.32 24.90
C LEU A 165 8.57 0.84 25.86
N ASN A 166 7.30 1.21 26.04
CA ASN A 166 6.87 2.36 26.83
C ASN A 166 7.56 3.68 26.46
N LEU A 167 7.89 3.86 25.17
CA LEU A 167 8.50 5.07 24.67
C LEU A 167 7.42 6.15 24.44
N THR A 168 7.68 7.36 24.90
CA THR A 168 6.83 8.51 24.58
C THR A 168 7.10 9.01 23.17
N ALA A 169 6.13 9.69 22.54
CA ALA A 169 6.31 10.30 21.22
C ALA A 169 7.56 11.17 21.13
N ARG A 170 7.88 11.91 22.22
CA ARG A 170 9.07 12.76 22.28
C ARG A 170 10.37 11.97 22.34
N GLU A 171 10.38 10.83 23.01
CA GLU A 171 11.53 9.94 23.06
C GLU A 171 11.78 9.27 21.71
N VAL A 172 10.73 8.88 20.99
CA VAL A 172 10.82 8.36 19.62
C VAL A 172 11.38 9.44 18.66
N GLU A 173 10.90 10.67 18.75
CA GLU A 173 11.39 11.78 17.93
C GLU A 173 12.87 12.09 18.17
N VAL A 174 13.30 12.10 19.44
CA VAL A 174 14.72 12.25 19.80
C VAL A 174 15.55 11.09 19.27
N LEU A 175 15.03 9.85 19.35
CA LEU A 175 15.70 8.65 18.86
C LEU A 175 15.85 8.65 17.34
N GLN A 176 14.85 9.15 16.60
CA GLN A 176 14.91 9.34 15.14
C GLN A 176 16.04 10.29 14.74
N LEU A 177 16.10 11.46 15.38
CA LEU A 177 17.14 12.44 15.11
C LEU A 177 18.53 11.95 15.53
N LEU A 178 18.59 11.13 16.58
CA LEU A 178 19.82 10.46 16.98
C LEU A 178 20.29 9.49 15.88
N ALA A 179 19.37 8.74 15.25
CA ALA A 179 19.67 7.80 14.19
C ALA A 179 20.14 8.48 12.89
N GLU A 180 19.70 9.73 12.64
CA GLU A 180 20.22 10.59 11.57
C GLU A 180 21.67 11.05 11.81
N GLY A 181 22.28 10.68 12.90
CA GLY A 181 23.66 11.06 13.25
C GLY A 181 23.78 12.39 13.99
N LEU A 182 22.68 13.07 14.33
CA LEU A 182 22.71 14.40 14.94
C LEU A 182 23.25 14.33 16.37
N LEU A 183 23.99 15.37 16.76
CA LEU A 183 24.45 15.60 18.11
C LEU A 183 23.33 16.18 18.99
N ALA A 184 23.38 15.94 20.30
CA ALA A 184 22.37 16.44 21.24
C ALA A 184 22.13 17.96 21.16
N ARG A 185 23.14 18.76 20.85
CA ARG A 185 23.00 20.20 20.59
C ARG A 185 22.12 20.49 19.37
N THR A 186 22.36 19.77 18.27
CA THR A 186 21.62 19.94 17.02
C THR A 186 20.18 19.46 17.18
N ILE A 187 19.98 18.34 17.86
CA ILE A 187 18.65 17.83 18.23
C ILE A 187 17.90 18.88 19.07
N ALA A 188 18.55 19.44 20.07
CA ALA A 188 17.97 20.48 20.93
C ALA A 188 17.52 21.70 20.14
N ALA A 189 18.37 22.23 19.25
CA ALA A 189 18.02 23.34 18.37
C ALA A 189 16.84 23.01 17.46
N ARG A 190 16.82 21.82 16.85
CA ARG A 190 15.76 21.38 15.93
C ARG A 190 14.42 21.19 16.63
N LEU A 191 14.42 20.77 17.87
CA LEU A 191 13.22 20.49 18.67
C LEU A 191 12.78 21.65 19.57
N GLY A 192 13.48 22.79 19.58
CA GLY A 192 13.21 23.92 20.46
C GLY A 192 13.43 23.58 21.94
N LEU A 193 14.40 22.70 22.25
CA LEU A 193 14.71 22.24 23.61
C LEU A 193 16.10 22.72 24.07
N SER A 194 16.36 22.57 25.37
CA SER A 194 17.74 22.68 25.88
C SER A 194 18.52 21.38 25.61
N PRO A 195 19.86 21.45 25.43
CA PRO A 195 20.68 20.24 25.35
C PRO A 195 20.53 19.31 26.56
N ARG A 196 20.35 19.89 27.76
CA ARG A 196 20.09 19.14 28.99
C ARG A 196 18.81 18.33 28.94
N THR A 197 17.76 18.90 28.34
CA THR A 197 16.47 18.19 28.12
C THR A 197 16.62 17.02 27.16
N VAL A 198 17.38 17.22 26.08
CA VAL A 198 17.68 16.14 25.12
C VAL A 198 18.45 15.01 25.78
N HIS A 199 19.49 15.34 26.59
CA HIS A 199 20.23 14.33 27.36
C HIS A 199 19.31 13.54 28.31
N LYS A 200 18.33 14.20 28.95
CA LYS A 200 17.35 13.52 29.79
C LYS A 200 16.48 12.55 28.97
N HIS A 201 15.99 12.97 27.79
CA HIS A 201 15.24 12.07 26.92
C HIS A 201 16.09 10.88 26.47
N LEU A 202 17.35 11.10 26.08
CA LEU A 202 18.26 10.02 25.70
C LEU A 202 18.53 9.05 26.86
N SER A 203 18.72 9.55 28.06
CA SER A 203 18.87 8.71 29.24
C SER A 203 17.63 7.83 29.47
N ASN A 204 16.44 8.39 29.36
CA ASN A 204 15.19 7.64 29.46
C ASN A 204 15.07 6.58 28.35
N VAL A 205 15.38 6.94 27.09
CA VAL A 205 15.40 6.01 25.95
C VAL A 205 16.34 4.84 26.22
N TYR A 206 17.57 5.13 26.65
CA TYR A 206 18.56 4.08 26.92
C TYR A 206 18.11 3.16 28.06
N SER A 207 17.54 3.73 29.13
CA SER A 207 16.98 2.94 30.23
C SER A 207 15.83 2.02 29.77
N LYS A 208 14.89 2.54 28.94
CA LYS A 208 13.76 1.78 28.45
C LYS A 208 14.17 0.70 27.44
N LEU A 209 15.20 0.94 26.64
CA LEU A 209 15.78 -0.03 25.71
C LEU A 209 16.73 -1.03 26.40
N GLY A 210 17.11 -0.80 27.67
CA GLY A 210 18.07 -1.63 28.40
C GLY A 210 19.49 -1.53 27.85
N VAL A 211 19.89 -0.36 27.33
CA VAL A 211 21.20 -0.13 26.70
C VAL A 211 21.90 1.09 27.27
N HIS A 212 23.23 1.18 27.03
CA HIS A 212 24.04 2.30 27.49
C HIS A 212 24.80 3.00 26.36
N ASP A 213 24.66 2.50 25.15
CA ASP A 213 25.39 2.97 23.97
C ASP A 213 24.44 3.45 22.86
N ARG A 214 24.86 4.55 22.21
CA ARG A 214 24.11 5.16 21.10
C ARG A 214 23.89 4.21 19.92
N LEU A 215 24.95 3.50 19.52
CA LEU A 215 24.88 2.63 18.34
C LEU A 215 23.96 1.45 18.60
N VAL A 216 24.03 0.88 19.80
CA VAL A 216 23.16 -0.21 20.23
C VAL A 216 21.69 0.26 20.29
N ALA A 217 21.44 1.46 20.83
CA ALA A 217 20.10 2.04 20.87
C ALA A 217 19.50 2.21 19.45
N VAL A 218 20.28 2.76 18.53
CA VAL A 218 19.85 2.93 17.13
C VAL A 218 19.65 1.57 16.43
N SER A 219 20.54 0.61 16.69
CA SER A 219 20.41 -0.76 16.13
C SER A 219 19.12 -1.44 16.59
N ILE A 220 18.82 -1.38 17.91
CA ILE A 220 17.57 -1.92 18.44
C ILE A 220 16.35 -1.19 17.89
N ALA A 221 16.41 0.13 17.80
CA ALA A 221 15.31 0.93 17.25
C ALA A 221 14.99 0.54 15.81
N ARG A 222 16.01 0.30 14.97
CA ARG A 222 15.84 -0.19 13.59
C ARG A 222 15.29 -1.61 13.54
N SER A 223 15.85 -2.53 14.33
CA SER A 223 15.42 -3.93 14.33
C SER A 223 13.98 -4.10 14.84
N ARG A 224 13.50 -3.19 15.69
CA ARG A 224 12.13 -3.16 16.20
C ARG A 224 11.18 -2.34 15.31
N GLY A 225 11.65 -1.75 14.23
CA GLY A 225 10.83 -0.92 13.34
C GLY A 225 10.40 0.43 13.91
N LEU A 226 11.03 0.90 14.98
CA LEU A 226 10.78 2.23 15.59
C LEU A 226 11.21 3.38 14.68
N ILE A 227 12.26 3.14 13.90
CA ILE A 227 12.87 4.09 12.97
C ILE A 227 13.18 3.39 11.66
N ALA A 228 13.21 4.15 10.56
CA ALA A 228 13.56 3.63 9.25
C ALA A 228 15.01 3.07 9.21
N ALA A 229 15.20 2.07 8.38
CA ALA A 229 16.50 1.43 8.17
C ALA A 229 17.48 2.37 7.46
#